data_59eab35942befb4a3dfdc6e61ac416f6
#
_entry.id   59eab35942befb4a3dfdc6e61ac416f6
#
_cell.length_a   1.000
_cell.length_b   1.000
_cell.length_c   1.000
_cell.angle_alpha   90.00
_cell.angle_beta   90.00
_cell.angle_gamma   90.00
#
_symmetry.space_group_name_H-M   'P 1'
#
loop_
_entity.id
_entity.type
_entity.pdbx_description
1 polymer ?
#
loop_
_entity_poly.entity_id
_entity_poly.type
_entity_poly.pdbx_seq_one_letter_code
_entity_poly.pdbx_strand_id
1 'polypeptide(L)'
;MEDSTRMMLGLTIGIILMIVLVMKTKIHTFIALLLASLVTGLIGGMPVVDIPGANGEVITGAITAIKDGFGNTLKSTGIIIGLGVMMGGILEVSGAAEQLAFTFIRVIGKRKEEWALAITGWVVSIPVFADSAIVIFAPLVKAMSSVTGISVISLALSLACGLQLTHCMVPPTPGPLTAAGIMGIDVGQMILLGMVVSIPMLIAIVPYCKWIGKRIYQTPKSDGDGYDRREYKAEYIKTMDEVESMMAQKNLPPFALSIAPILIPLVLIFIPAPDMDSKDSGFNFY
;
A
#
# COMPACT_ATOMS: atom_id res chain seq x y z
N MET A 1 0.39 -3.18 37.66
CA MET A 1 1.64 -3.42 36.93
C MET A 1 1.70 -4.81 36.30
N GLU A 2 1.21 -5.86 36.95
CA GLU A 2 1.17 -7.22 36.38
C GLU A 2 0.30 -7.32 35.10
N ASP A 3 -0.87 -6.68 35.08
CA ASP A 3 -1.78 -6.76 33.93
C ASP A 3 -1.20 -6.10 32.67
N SER A 4 -0.55 -4.94 32.79
CA SER A 4 0.09 -4.29 31.64
C SER A 4 1.25 -5.13 31.09
N THR A 5 2.03 -5.77 31.96
CA THR A 5 3.13 -6.64 31.53
C THR A 5 2.62 -7.89 30.84
N ARG A 6 1.52 -8.49 31.33
CA ARG A 6 0.87 -9.65 30.69
C ARG A 6 0.30 -9.27 29.32
N MET A 7 -0.34 -8.10 29.18
CA MET A 7 -0.82 -7.59 27.89
C MET A 7 0.31 -7.38 26.88
N MET A 8 1.43 -6.78 27.30
CA MET A 8 2.59 -6.59 26.44
C MET A 8 3.22 -7.93 26.01
N LEU A 9 3.31 -8.89 26.92
CA LEU A 9 3.79 -10.25 26.61
C LEU A 9 2.82 -10.94 25.63
N GLY A 10 1.51 -10.86 25.88
CA GLY A 10 0.49 -11.39 24.99
C GLY A 10 0.59 -10.84 23.58
N LEU A 11 0.74 -9.51 23.45
CA LEU A 11 0.92 -8.84 22.17
C LEU A 11 2.20 -9.31 21.44
N THR A 12 3.31 -9.36 22.16
CA THR A 12 4.59 -9.79 21.57
C THR A 12 4.51 -11.24 21.08
N ILE A 13 3.97 -12.15 21.90
CA ILE A 13 3.80 -13.56 21.53
C ILE A 13 2.82 -13.69 20.36
N GLY A 14 1.71 -12.95 20.36
CA GLY A 14 0.74 -12.94 19.27
C GLY A 14 1.35 -12.49 17.94
N ILE A 15 2.17 -11.43 17.93
CA ILE A 15 2.88 -10.97 16.74
C ILE A 15 3.87 -12.03 16.23
N ILE A 16 4.66 -12.62 17.13
CA ILE A 16 5.60 -13.69 16.75
C ILE A 16 4.85 -14.90 16.18
N LEU A 17 3.76 -15.30 16.82
CA LEU A 17 2.91 -16.39 16.35
C LEU A 17 2.35 -16.11 14.96
N MET A 18 1.83 -14.91 14.73
CA MET A 18 1.32 -14.49 13.42
C MET A 18 2.41 -14.60 12.34
N ILE A 19 3.61 -14.06 12.61
CA ILE A 19 4.74 -14.11 11.68
C ILE A 19 5.12 -15.57 11.38
N VAL A 20 5.23 -16.41 12.41
CA VAL A 20 5.58 -17.83 12.24
C VAL A 20 4.51 -18.58 11.44
N LEU A 21 3.23 -18.35 11.73
CA LEU A 21 2.13 -18.99 11.01
C LEU A 21 2.13 -18.60 9.53
N VAL A 22 2.30 -17.30 9.22
CA VAL A 22 2.33 -16.83 7.83
C VAL A 22 3.57 -17.31 7.08
N MET A 23 4.75 -17.31 7.72
CA MET A 23 6.01 -17.65 7.04
C MET A 23 6.27 -19.15 6.94
N LYS A 24 5.86 -19.93 7.95
CA LYS A 24 6.18 -21.37 8.02
C LYS A 24 5.03 -22.28 7.60
N THR A 25 3.79 -21.80 7.67
CA THR A 25 2.62 -22.57 7.28
C THR A 25 1.98 -21.96 6.04
N LYS A 26 1.17 -22.73 5.33
CA LYS A 26 0.38 -22.22 4.19
C LYS A 26 -0.99 -21.68 4.63
N ILE A 27 -1.15 -21.32 5.90
CA ILE A 27 -2.39 -20.81 6.45
C ILE A 27 -2.62 -19.39 5.91
N HIS A 28 -3.85 -19.10 5.51
CA HIS A 28 -4.24 -17.78 5.04
C HIS A 28 -4.03 -16.74 6.15
N THR A 29 -3.45 -15.59 5.82
CA THR A 29 -3.10 -14.51 6.77
C THR A 29 -4.26 -14.10 7.68
N PHE A 30 -5.49 -14.08 7.15
CA PHE A 30 -6.69 -13.77 7.94
C PHE A 30 -6.89 -14.74 9.12
N ILE A 31 -6.72 -16.04 8.89
CA ILE A 31 -6.84 -17.06 9.94
C ILE A 31 -5.69 -16.91 10.95
N ALA A 32 -4.47 -16.65 10.47
CA ALA A 32 -3.31 -16.41 11.33
C ALA A 32 -3.52 -15.20 12.25
N LEU A 33 -4.14 -14.12 11.74
CA LEU A 33 -4.49 -12.94 12.53
C LEU A 33 -5.55 -13.24 13.61
N LEU A 34 -6.59 -13.99 13.27
CA LEU A 34 -7.62 -14.41 14.24
C LEU A 34 -7.04 -15.27 15.37
N LEU A 35 -6.18 -16.21 15.02
CA LEU A 35 -5.49 -17.07 16.01
C LEU A 35 -4.54 -16.25 16.88
N ALA A 36 -3.77 -15.34 16.29
CA ALA A 36 -2.86 -14.48 17.02
C ALA A 36 -3.59 -13.55 17.98
N SER A 37 -4.70 -12.94 17.55
CA SER A 37 -5.51 -12.07 18.43
C SER A 37 -6.17 -12.84 19.58
N LEU A 38 -6.63 -14.07 19.32
CA LEU A 38 -7.15 -14.94 20.38
C LEU A 38 -6.07 -15.28 21.43
N VAL A 39 -4.89 -15.68 20.97
CA VAL A 39 -3.75 -16.01 21.85
C VAL A 39 -3.31 -14.75 22.64
N THR A 40 -3.24 -13.59 21.98
CA THR A 40 -2.94 -12.31 22.65
C THR A 40 -3.93 -12.03 23.79
N GLY A 41 -5.23 -12.16 23.55
CA GLY A 41 -6.26 -11.95 24.56
C GLY A 41 -6.14 -12.92 25.73
N LEU A 42 -5.95 -14.21 25.46
CA LEU A 42 -5.83 -15.25 26.47
C LEU A 42 -4.59 -15.05 27.37
N ILE A 43 -3.43 -14.75 26.78
CA ILE A 43 -2.19 -14.47 27.53
C ILE A 43 -2.37 -13.16 28.33
N GLY A 44 -3.05 -12.17 27.76
CA GLY A 44 -3.42 -10.92 28.45
C GLY A 44 -4.35 -11.09 29.63
N GLY A 45 -4.90 -12.31 29.83
CA GLY A 45 -5.81 -12.63 30.95
C GLY A 45 -7.29 -12.44 30.63
N MET A 46 -7.66 -12.26 29.36
CA MET A 46 -9.06 -12.18 28.95
C MET A 46 -9.70 -13.59 29.01
N PRO A 47 -10.95 -13.72 29.47
CA PRO A 47 -11.70 -14.96 29.30
C PRO A 47 -11.97 -15.25 27.83
N VAL A 48 -12.23 -16.49 27.47
CA VAL A 48 -12.56 -16.86 26.08
C VAL A 48 -13.88 -16.25 25.64
N VAL A 49 -14.89 -16.32 26.50
CA VAL A 49 -16.24 -15.81 26.30
C VAL A 49 -16.57 -14.80 27.39
N ASP A 50 -17.60 -14.00 27.19
CA ASP A 50 -18.07 -13.01 28.18
C ASP A 50 -18.50 -13.71 29.46
N ILE A 51 -18.05 -13.18 30.58
CA ILE A 51 -18.44 -13.67 31.93
C ILE A 51 -19.01 -12.54 32.76
N PRO A 52 -19.94 -12.81 33.68
CA PRO A 52 -20.43 -11.83 34.60
C PRO A 52 -19.35 -11.43 35.61
N GLY A 53 -19.10 -10.13 35.75
CA GLY A 53 -18.19 -9.56 36.74
C GLY A 53 -18.86 -9.41 38.14
N ALA A 54 -18.06 -9.12 39.15
CA ALA A 54 -18.50 -9.07 40.56
C ALA A 54 -19.54 -7.98 40.83
N ASN A 55 -19.63 -6.90 40.06
CA ASN A 55 -20.52 -5.76 40.23
C ASN A 55 -21.67 -5.73 39.21
N GLY A 56 -21.98 -6.84 38.53
CA GLY A 56 -22.99 -6.88 37.48
C GLY A 56 -22.51 -6.34 36.12
N GLU A 57 -21.24 -5.96 36.00
CA GLU A 57 -20.60 -5.63 34.74
C GLU A 57 -20.28 -6.92 33.96
N VAL A 58 -20.22 -6.82 32.63
CA VAL A 58 -19.80 -7.94 31.77
C VAL A 58 -18.32 -7.81 31.51
N ILE A 59 -17.54 -8.81 31.89
CA ILE A 59 -16.13 -8.92 31.49
C ILE A 59 -16.08 -9.44 30.07
N THR A 60 -15.67 -8.60 29.15
CA THR A 60 -15.61 -8.93 27.71
C THR A 60 -14.59 -10.05 27.42
N GLY A 61 -15.06 -11.09 26.77
CA GLY A 61 -14.22 -12.21 26.33
C GLY A 61 -13.42 -11.91 25.05
N ALA A 62 -12.36 -12.68 24.84
CA ALA A 62 -11.49 -12.52 23.67
C ALA A 62 -12.25 -12.66 22.33
N ILE A 63 -13.23 -13.57 22.26
CA ILE A 63 -14.06 -13.74 21.05
C ILE A 63 -14.90 -12.48 20.78
N THR A 64 -15.53 -11.91 21.79
CA THR A 64 -16.32 -10.68 21.65
C THR A 64 -15.42 -9.50 21.29
N ALA A 65 -14.27 -9.36 21.93
CA ALA A 65 -13.29 -8.31 21.62
C ALA A 65 -12.81 -8.41 20.14
N ILE A 66 -12.57 -9.62 19.62
CA ILE A 66 -12.20 -9.83 18.20
C ILE A 66 -13.35 -9.42 17.28
N LYS A 67 -14.58 -9.83 17.58
CA LYS A 67 -15.77 -9.47 16.78
C LYS A 67 -15.99 -7.97 16.75
N ASP A 68 -15.91 -7.32 17.91
CA ASP A 68 -16.11 -5.88 18.04
C ASP A 68 -14.99 -5.09 17.34
N GLY A 69 -13.73 -5.50 17.51
CA GLY A 69 -12.60 -4.89 16.83
C GLY A 69 -12.72 -5.00 15.30
N PHE A 70 -13.08 -6.16 14.78
CA PHE A 70 -13.33 -6.37 13.36
C PHE A 70 -14.53 -5.53 12.86
N GLY A 71 -15.65 -5.59 13.58
CA GLY A 71 -16.86 -4.86 13.23
C GLY A 71 -16.67 -3.35 13.25
N ASN A 72 -16.00 -2.80 14.26
CA ASN A 72 -15.70 -1.38 14.38
C ASN A 72 -14.76 -0.90 13.28
N THR A 73 -13.72 -1.67 12.95
CA THR A 73 -12.83 -1.35 11.83
C THR A 73 -13.61 -1.35 10.51
N LEU A 74 -14.45 -2.37 10.28
CA LEU A 74 -15.25 -2.43 9.05
C LEU A 74 -16.27 -1.29 8.98
N LYS A 75 -16.89 -0.91 10.10
CA LYS A 75 -17.82 0.23 10.20
C LYS A 75 -17.15 1.55 9.85
N SER A 76 -15.94 1.78 10.35
CA SER A 76 -15.22 3.05 10.15
C SER A 76 -14.52 3.17 8.79
N THR A 77 -13.98 2.08 8.26
CA THR A 77 -13.12 2.12 7.07
C THR A 77 -13.61 1.30 5.90
N GLY A 78 -14.58 0.38 6.12
CA GLY A 78 -14.99 -0.60 5.11
C GLY A 78 -15.51 0.01 3.81
N ILE A 79 -16.31 1.08 3.89
CA ILE A 79 -16.84 1.79 2.71
C ILE A 79 -15.69 2.44 1.92
N ILE A 80 -14.76 3.11 2.63
CA ILE A 80 -13.63 3.79 2.00
C ILE A 80 -12.71 2.77 1.32
N ILE A 81 -12.43 1.64 1.98
CA ILE A 81 -11.65 0.55 1.40
C ILE A 81 -12.35 0.00 0.16
N GLY A 82 -13.66 -0.28 0.24
CA GLY A 82 -14.45 -0.80 -0.88
C GLY A 82 -14.42 0.14 -2.09
N LEU A 83 -14.67 1.43 -1.89
CA LEU A 83 -14.61 2.43 -2.95
C LEU A 83 -13.19 2.61 -3.48
N GLY A 84 -12.16 2.56 -2.63
CA GLY A 84 -10.75 2.62 -3.05
C GLY A 84 -10.35 1.45 -3.94
N VAL A 85 -10.77 0.22 -3.60
CA VAL A 85 -10.54 -0.97 -4.43
C VAL A 85 -11.24 -0.85 -5.79
N MET A 86 -12.49 -0.39 -5.79
CA MET A 86 -13.24 -0.16 -7.05
C MET A 86 -12.54 0.88 -7.93
N MET A 87 -12.10 2.00 -7.36
CA MET A 87 -11.37 3.04 -8.08
C MET A 87 -10.03 2.52 -8.62
N GLY A 88 -9.29 1.75 -7.82
CA GLY A 88 -8.07 1.08 -8.26
C GLY A 88 -8.31 0.16 -9.45
N GLY A 89 -9.35 -0.67 -9.40
CA GLY A 89 -9.75 -1.53 -10.52
C GLY A 89 -10.13 -0.77 -11.79
N ILE A 90 -10.81 0.37 -11.68
CA ILE A 90 -11.12 1.23 -12.83
C ILE A 90 -9.84 1.80 -13.45
N LEU A 91 -8.90 2.29 -12.64
CA LEU A 91 -7.60 2.80 -13.12
C LEU A 91 -6.78 1.71 -13.82
N GLU A 92 -6.87 0.46 -13.34
CA GLU A 92 -6.25 -0.71 -13.94
C GLU A 92 -6.85 -1.00 -15.33
N VAL A 93 -8.15 -1.27 -15.39
CA VAL A 93 -8.84 -1.69 -16.62
C VAL A 93 -8.84 -0.59 -17.69
N SER A 94 -8.89 0.67 -17.29
CA SER A 94 -8.85 1.81 -18.22
C SER A 94 -7.47 2.09 -18.82
N GLY A 95 -6.38 1.49 -18.30
CA GLY A 95 -5.02 1.83 -18.68
C GLY A 95 -4.53 3.18 -18.13
N ALA A 96 -5.30 3.81 -17.25
CA ALA A 96 -4.93 5.10 -16.65
C ALA A 96 -3.66 5.00 -15.81
N ALA A 97 -3.47 3.90 -15.08
CA ALA A 97 -2.26 3.64 -14.31
C ALA A 97 -1.02 3.55 -15.22
N GLU A 98 -1.12 2.84 -16.37
CA GLU A 98 -0.06 2.77 -17.37
C GLU A 98 0.27 4.16 -17.97
N GLN A 99 -0.76 4.98 -18.24
CA GLN A 99 -0.58 6.34 -18.75
C GLN A 99 0.17 7.24 -17.75
N LEU A 100 -0.13 7.14 -16.46
CA LEU A 100 0.59 7.85 -15.41
C LEU A 100 2.06 7.45 -15.38
N ALA A 101 2.34 6.13 -15.39
CA ALA A 101 3.71 5.63 -15.44
C ALA A 101 4.48 6.15 -16.65
N PHE A 102 3.87 6.06 -17.82
CA PHE A 102 4.48 6.56 -19.07
C PHE A 102 4.79 8.06 -19.00
N THR A 103 3.86 8.86 -18.48
CA THR A 103 4.07 10.30 -18.35
C THR A 103 5.22 10.62 -17.40
N PHE A 104 5.30 9.96 -16.24
CA PHE A 104 6.40 10.17 -15.30
C PHE A 104 7.75 9.72 -15.87
N ILE A 105 7.80 8.60 -16.59
CA ILE A 105 9.00 8.15 -17.28
C ILE A 105 9.49 9.21 -18.29
N ARG A 106 8.55 9.76 -19.07
CA ARG A 106 8.85 10.80 -20.07
C ARG A 106 9.33 12.12 -19.46
N VAL A 107 8.67 12.56 -18.36
CA VAL A 107 8.98 13.82 -17.69
C VAL A 107 10.31 13.75 -16.91
N ILE A 108 10.58 12.65 -16.22
CA ILE A 108 11.79 12.47 -15.40
C ILE A 108 13.02 12.29 -16.28
N GLY A 109 12.83 11.79 -17.50
CA GLY A 109 13.86 11.74 -18.55
C GLY A 109 14.73 10.48 -18.52
N LYS A 110 15.55 10.40 -19.55
CA LYS A 110 16.42 9.25 -19.84
C LYS A 110 17.45 9.01 -18.74
N ARG A 111 17.79 7.76 -18.47
CA ARG A 111 18.74 7.28 -17.43
C ARG A 111 18.29 7.49 -15.98
N LYS A 112 17.02 7.77 -15.75
CA LYS A 112 16.44 7.91 -14.40
C LYS A 112 15.20 7.02 -14.23
N GLU A 113 15.20 5.88 -14.89
CA GLU A 113 14.05 4.97 -15.00
C GLU A 113 13.61 4.45 -13.61
N GLU A 114 14.58 4.20 -12.70
CA GLU A 114 14.25 3.78 -11.35
C GLU A 114 13.56 4.89 -10.56
N TRP A 115 13.98 6.17 -10.75
CA TRP A 115 13.29 7.32 -10.17
C TRP A 115 11.88 7.46 -10.74
N ALA A 116 11.74 7.29 -12.05
CA ALA A 116 10.45 7.38 -12.71
C ALA A 116 9.47 6.34 -12.16
N LEU A 117 9.90 5.08 -12.04
CA LEU A 117 9.07 4.01 -11.49
C LEU A 117 8.78 4.20 -10.00
N ALA A 118 9.75 4.66 -9.21
CA ALA A 118 9.53 4.94 -7.79
C ALA A 118 8.50 6.06 -7.58
N ILE A 119 8.58 7.15 -8.35
CA ILE A 119 7.61 8.25 -8.28
C ILE A 119 6.25 7.81 -8.82
N THR A 120 6.23 7.03 -9.91
CA THR A 120 4.99 6.42 -10.41
C THR A 120 4.31 5.59 -9.33
N GLY A 121 5.05 4.69 -8.69
CA GLY A 121 4.53 3.87 -7.59
C GLY A 121 4.01 4.73 -6.45
N TRP A 122 4.77 5.75 -6.06
CA TRP A 122 4.42 6.68 -4.99
C TRP A 122 3.11 7.43 -5.27
N VAL A 123 2.87 7.89 -6.50
CA VAL A 123 1.63 8.60 -6.88
C VAL A 123 0.46 7.63 -7.07
N VAL A 124 0.68 6.52 -7.78
CA VAL A 124 -0.39 5.57 -8.12
C VAL A 124 -0.91 4.85 -6.90
N SER A 125 -0.08 4.60 -5.89
CA SER A 125 -0.52 3.91 -4.67
C SER A 125 -1.39 4.75 -3.74
N ILE A 126 -1.63 6.02 -4.04
CA ILE A 126 -2.62 6.81 -3.29
C ILE A 126 -4.00 6.15 -3.37
N PRO A 127 -4.60 5.92 -4.57
CA PRO A 127 -5.90 5.25 -4.70
C PRO A 127 -5.80 3.74 -4.93
N VAL A 128 -4.65 3.22 -5.36
CA VAL A 128 -4.49 1.82 -5.79
C VAL A 128 -3.70 1.04 -4.74
N PHE A 129 -4.17 -0.16 -4.39
CA PHE A 129 -3.41 -1.03 -3.51
C PHE A 129 -2.09 -1.46 -4.15
N ALA A 130 -1.02 -1.43 -3.36
CA ALA A 130 0.33 -1.74 -3.82
C ALA A 130 0.42 -3.12 -4.49
N ASP A 131 -0.27 -4.12 -3.95
CA ASP A 131 -0.27 -5.49 -4.48
C ASP A 131 -0.84 -5.56 -5.91
N SER A 132 -1.99 -4.92 -6.14
CA SER A 132 -2.61 -4.84 -7.46
C SER A 132 -1.72 -4.07 -8.44
N ALA A 133 -1.19 -2.93 -7.99
CA ALA A 133 -0.33 -2.09 -8.83
C ALA A 133 0.95 -2.81 -9.26
N ILE A 134 1.57 -3.61 -8.39
CA ILE A 134 2.76 -4.41 -8.75
C ILE A 134 2.44 -5.36 -9.91
N VAL A 135 1.29 -6.03 -9.87
CA VAL A 135 0.87 -6.97 -10.93
C VAL A 135 0.63 -6.23 -12.24
N ILE A 136 -0.06 -5.08 -12.19
CA ILE A 136 -0.35 -4.25 -13.37
C ILE A 136 0.93 -3.77 -14.05
N PHE A 137 1.90 -3.32 -13.26
CA PHE A 137 3.15 -2.76 -13.80
C PHE A 137 4.24 -3.79 -14.07
N ALA A 138 4.07 -5.05 -13.69
CA ALA A 138 5.06 -6.10 -13.93
C ALA A 138 5.44 -6.24 -15.42
N PRO A 139 4.50 -6.22 -16.39
CA PRO A 139 4.84 -6.24 -17.82
C PRO A 139 5.64 -5.01 -18.26
N LEU A 140 5.31 -3.82 -17.73
CA LEU A 140 6.03 -2.57 -18.02
C LEU A 140 7.48 -2.63 -17.51
N VAL A 141 7.68 -3.07 -16.26
CA VAL A 141 9.01 -3.26 -15.66
C VAL A 141 9.85 -4.22 -16.50
N LYS A 142 9.23 -5.33 -16.95
CA LYS A 142 9.90 -6.32 -17.81
C LYS A 142 10.29 -5.72 -19.15
N ALA A 143 9.38 -5.02 -19.83
CA ALA A 143 9.63 -4.34 -21.10
C ALA A 143 10.73 -3.28 -20.98
N MET A 144 10.67 -2.44 -19.94
CA MET A 144 11.72 -1.45 -19.66
C MET A 144 13.08 -2.08 -19.44
N SER A 145 13.16 -3.15 -18.66
CA SER A 145 14.41 -3.88 -18.42
C SER A 145 14.97 -4.48 -19.71
N SER A 146 14.13 -5.04 -20.58
CA SER A 146 14.55 -5.63 -21.87
C SER A 146 15.13 -4.58 -22.81
N VAL A 147 14.54 -3.39 -22.88
CA VAL A 147 14.95 -2.32 -23.78
C VAL A 147 16.15 -1.54 -23.24
N THR A 148 16.09 -1.13 -21.97
CA THR A 148 17.13 -0.28 -21.37
C THR A 148 18.36 -1.07 -20.91
N GLY A 149 18.21 -2.38 -20.69
CA GLY A 149 19.25 -3.20 -20.08
C GLY A 149 19.46 -2.95 -18.59
N ILE A 150 18.61 -2.13 -17.94
CA ILE A 150 18.64 -1.96 -16.48
C ILE A 150 18.11 -3.24 -15.82
N SER A 151 18.72 -3.62 -14.70
CA SER A 151 18.29 -4.80 -13.96
C SER A 151 16.79 -4.74 -13.63
N VAL A 152 16.05 -5.80 -13.97
CA VAL A 152 14.65 -5.94 -13.58
C VAL A 152 14.46 -5.82 -12.07
N ILE A 153 15.45 -6.26 -11.27
CA ILE A 153 15.44 -6.15 -9.81
C ILE A 153 15.47 -4.67 -9.38
N SER A 154 16.33 -3.84 -10.01
CA SER A 154 16.38 -2.40 -9.71
C SER A 154 15.05 -1.72 -9.99
N LEU A 155 14.47 -1.99 -11.16
CA LEU A 155 13.22 -1.38 -11.61
C LEU A 155 12.03 -1.85 -10.77
N ALA A 156 11.92 -3.16 -10.53
CA ALA A 156 10.84 -3.75 -9.73
C ALA A 156 10.88 -3.27 -8.28
N LEU A 157 12.07 -3.24 -7.66
CA LEU A 157 12.21 -2.75 -6.29
C LEU A 157 11.90 -1.25 -6.20
N SER A 158 12.34 -0.44 -7.17
CA SER A 158 12.04 0.99 -7.17
C SER A 158 10.54 1.25 -7.24
N LEU A 159 9.83 0.54 -8.12
CA LEU A 159 8.37 0.59 -8.20
C LEU A 159 7.72 0.12 -6.90
N ALA A 160 8.07 -1.08 -6.42
CA ALA A 160 7.48 -1.68 -5.23
C ALA A 160 7.69 -0.81 -3.98
N CYS A 161 8.88 -0.25 -3.81
CA CYS A 161 9.18 0.65 -2.69
C CYS A 161 8.37 1.95 -2.79
N GLY A 162 8.24 2.54 -3.98
CA GLY A 162 7.39 3.71 -4.19
C GLY A 162 5.93 3.44 -3.82
N LEU A 163 5.38 2.34 -4.32
CA LEU A 163 4.02 1.88 -4.00
C LEU A 163 3.84 1.68 -2.48
N GLN A 164 4.76 0.98 -1.85
CA GLN A 164 4.66 0.62 -0.44
C GLN A 164 4.80 1.83 0.49
N LEU A 165 5.63 2.81 0.17
CA LEU A 165 5.76 4.03 0.95
C LEU A 165 4.41 4.75 1.09
N THR A 166 3.72 5.00 -0.01
CA THR A 166 2.41 5.65 0.01
C THR A 166 1.36 4.75 0.65
N HIS A 167 1.35 3.47 0.31
CA HIS A 167 0.40 2.50 0.88
C HIS A 167 0.47 2.43 2.41
N CYS A 168 1.65 2.55 3.00
CA CYS A 168 1.83 2.47 4.45
C CYS A 168 1.66 3.80 5.18
N MET A 169 1.78 4.95 4.47
CA MET A 169 1.86 6.26 5.13
C MET A 169 0.74 7.22 4.78
N VAL A 170 0.05 7.00 3.65
CA VAL A 170 -0.91 7.98 3.13
C VAL A 170 -2.31 7.37 3.05
N PRO A 171 -3.32 7.94 3.75
CA PRO A 171 -4.72 7.60 3.49
C PRO A 171 -5.10 7.81 2.00
N PRO A 172 -6.10 7.11 1.46
CA PRO A 172 -7.14 6.32 2.14
C PRO A 172 -6.82 4.84 2.37
N THR A 173 -5.57 4.42 2.29
CA THR A 173 -5.20 3.04 2.60
C THR A 173 -5.55 2.68 4.05
N PRO A 174 -5.92 1.39 4.32
CA PRO A 174 -6.52 1.00 5.61
C PRO A 174 -5.62 1.27 6.82
N GLY A 175 -4.31 1.06 6.69
CA GLY A 175 -3.36 1.23 7.78
C GLY A 175 -3.31 2.66 8.31
N PRO A 176 -2.91 3.65 7.50
CA PRO A 176 -2.89 5.05 7.89
C PRO A 176 -4.26 5.59 8.30
N LEU A 177 -5.33 5.17 7.62
CA LEU A 177 -6.68 5.60 7.93
C LEU A 177 -7.13 5.13 9.32
N THR A 178 -6.86 3.85 9.64
CA THR A 178 -7.16 3.29 10.97
C THR A 178 -6.33 3.98 12.05
N ALA A 179 -5.04 4.23 11.78
CA ALA A 179 -4.17 4.95 12.70
C ALA A 179 -4.69 6.37 12.98
N ALA A 180 -5.09 7.11 11.94
CA ALA A 180 -5.70 8.43 12.07
C ALA A 180 -6.97 8.39 12.93
N GLY A 181 -7.85 7.40 12.71
CA GLY A 181 -9.07 7.21 13.49
C GLY A 181 -8.81 6.91 14.97
N ILE A 182 -7.86 6.04 15.28
CA ILE A 182 -7.49 5.70 16.67
C ILE A 182 -6.86 6.90 17.38
N MET A 183 -6.03 7.67 16.68
CA MET A 183 -5.33 8.83 17.24
C MET A 183 -6.17 10.10 17.25
N GLY A 184 -7.36 10.11 16.65
CA GLY A 184 -8.23 11.28 16.51
C GLY A 184 -7.60 12.38 15.63
N ILE A 185 -6.78 12.01 14.66
CA ILE A 185 -6.12 12.95 13.74
C ILE A 185 -7.00 13.13 12.51
N ASP A 186 -7.12 14.37 12.04
CA ASP A 186 -7.80 14.69 10.78
C ASP A 186 -7.15 13.97 9.59
N VAL A 187 -7.98 13.37 8.72
CA VAL A 187 -7.52 12.58 7.58
C VAL A 187 -6.70 13.41 6.59
N GLY A 188 -7.08 14.67 6.37
CA GLY A 188 -6.33 15.58 5.51
C GLY A 188 -4.94 15.90 6.06
N GLN A 189 -4.83 16.12 7.37
CA GLN A 189 -3.53 16.30 8.04
C GLN A 189 -2.67 15.03 7.92
N MET A 190 -3.26 13.85 8.10
CA MET A 190 -2.55 12.59 7.94
C MET A 190 -2.04 12.37 6.50
N ILE A 191 -2.82 12.76 5.49
CA ILE A 191 -2.39 12.72 4.08
C ILE A 191 -1.18 13.64 3.87
N LEU A 192 -1.26 14.91 4.31
CA LEU A 192 -0.17 15.88 4.14
C LEU A 192 1.11 15.41 4.83
N LEU A 193 1.02 14.99 6.09
CA LEU A 193 2.17 14.50 6.85
C LEU A 193 2.75 13.23 6.23
N GLY A 194 1.91 12.29 5.83
CA GLY A 194 2.33 11.05 5.17
C GLY A 194 3.07 11.32 3.86
N MET A 195 2.57 12.24 3.03
CA MET A 195 3.24 12.66 1.81
C MET A 195 4.59 13.33 2.08
N VAL A 196 4.65 14.27 3.02
CA VAL A 196 5.89 14.99 3.37
C VAL A 196 6.95 14.03 3.92
N VAL A 197 6.58 13.12 4.82
CA VAL A 197 7.52 12.14 5.41
C VAL A 197 7.97 11.09 4.39
N SER A 198 7.12 10.70 3.45
CA SER A 198 7.47 9.72 2.41
C SER A 198 8.47 10.23 1.38
N ILE A 199 8.58 11.55 1.13
CA ILE A 199 9.53 12.12 0.17
C ILE A 199 11.00 11.82 0.52
N PRO A 200 11.52 12.15 1.72
CA PRO A 200 12.90 11.82 2.08
C PRO A 200 13.16 10.31 2.08
N MET A 201 12.15 9.49 2.43
CA MET A 201 12.26 8.02 2.33
C MET A 201 12.39 7.56 0.87
N LEU A 202 11.62 8.15 -0.04
CA LEU A 202 11.72 7.88 -1.48
C LEU A 202 13.11 8.25 -2.01
N ILE A 203 13.66 9.39 -1.57
CA ILE A 203 15.01 9.84 -1.95
C ILE A 203 16.07 8.86 -1.47
N ALA A 204 15.92 8.30 -0.28
CA ALA A 204 16.88 7.34 0.28
C ALA A 204 16.78 5.95 -0.37
N ILE A 205 15.56 5.49 -0.71
CA ILE A 205 15.34 4.12 -1.16
C ILE A 205 15.79 3.89 -2.61
N VAL A 206 15.65 4.88 -3.50
CA VAL A 206 16.01 4.70 -4.92
C VAL A 206 17.50 4.41 -5.14
N PRO A 207 18.45 5.12 -4.51
CA PRO A 207 19.87 4.74 -4.55
C PRO A 207 20.14 3.32 -4.05
N TYR A 208 19.43 2.89 -3.01
CA TYR A 208 19.52 1.53 -2.50
C TYR A 208 19.03 0.50 -3.53
N CYS A 209 17.90 0.74 -4.18
CA CYS A 209 17.38 -0.12 -5.24
C CYS A 209 18.37 -0.24 -6.41
N LYS A 210 19.00 0.86 -6.80
CA LYS A 210 20.08 0.88 -7.80
C LYS A 210 21.27 0.03 -7.39
N TRP A 211 21.70 0.16 -6.14
CA TRP A 211 22.81 -0.60 -5.59
C TRP A 211 22.51 -2.11 -5.59
N ILE A 212 21.34 -2.53 -5.11
CA ILE A 212 20.89 -3.93 -5.13
C ILE A 212 20.78 -4.45 -6.56
N GLY A 213 20.22 -3.67 -7.48
CA GLY A 213 20.07 -4.05 -8.89
C GLY A 213 21.41 -4.26 -9.61
N LYS A 214 22.48 -3.55 -9.20
CA LYS A 214 23.83 -3.80 -9.69
C LYS A 214 24.42 -5.08 -9.09
N ARG A 215 24.13 -5.35 -7.83
CA ARG A 215 24.65 -6.53 -7.12
C ARG A 215 23.94 -7.82 -7.55
N ILE A 216 22.64 -7.72 -7.84
CA ILE A 216 21.81 -8.82 -8.34
C ILE A 216 21.30 -8.39 -9.71
N TYR A 217 22.21 -8.42 -10.69
CA TYR A 217 21.87 -7.99 -12.03
C TYR A 217 21.16 -9.10 -12.79
N GLN A 218 19.90 -8.82 -13.15
CA GLN A 218 19.04 -9.74 -13.91
C GLN A 218 18.32 -8.98 -15.02
N THR A 219 18.25 -9.58 -16.20
CA THR A 219 17.49 -9.10 -17.35
C THR A 219 16.55 -10.18 -17.85
N PRO A 220 15.38 -9.83 -18.43
CA PRO A 220 14.52 -10.80 -19.06
C PRO A 220 15.24 -11.51 -20.21
N LYS A 221 14.97 -12.80 -20.40
CA LYS A 221 15.47 -13.54 -21.54
C LYS A 221 14.78 -13.12 -22.82
N SER A 222 15.48 -13.26 -23.96
CA SER A 222 14.97 -12.90 -25.27
C SER A 222 13.78 -13.78 -25.73
N ASP A 223 13.69 -15.01 -25.22
CA ASP A 223 12.58 -15.95 -25.46
C ASP A 223 11.31 -15.61 -24.69
N GLY A 224 11.39 -14.61 -23.79
CA GLY A 224 10.25 -14.15 -23.00
C GLY A 224 10.00 -14.96 -21.75
N ASP A 225 10.65 -16.10 -21.55
CA ASP A 225 10.42 -17.00 -20.43
C ASP A 225 11.62 -17.04 -19.45
N GLY A 226 11.46 -16.38 -18.30
CA GLY A 226 12.47 -16.32 -17.26
C GLY A 226 13.43 -15.12 -17.36
N TYR A 227 14.48 -15.21 -16.54
CA TYR A 227 15.47 -14.15 -16.38
C TYR A 227 16.88 -14.72 -16.43
N ASP A 228 17.79 -13.96 -17.04
CA ASP A 228 19.22 -14.24 -17.05
C ASP A 228 19.92 -13.45 -15.93
N ARG A 229 20.65 -14.14 -15.08
CA ARG A 229 21.52 -13.51 -14.09
C ARG A 229 22.91 -13.35 -14.68
N ARG A 230 23.37 -12.11 -14.80
CA ARG A 230 24.66 -11.76 -15.37
C ARG A 230 25.46 -10.85 -14.45
N GLU A 231 26.76 -10.69 -14.71
CA GLU A 231 27.53 -9.63 -14.06
C GLU A 231 27.12 -8.26 -14.62
N TYR A 232 27.02 -7.27 -13.74
CA TYR A 232 26.67 -5.91 -14.16
C TYR A 232 27.78 -5.30 -15.03
N LYS A 233 27.41 -4.82 -16.23
CA LYS A 233 28.27 -4.01 -17.10
C LYS A 233 27.48 -2.77 -17.55
N ALA A 234 28.07 -1.58 -17.34
CA ALA A 234 27.43 -0.32 -17.68
C ALA A 234 27.10 -0.17 -19.18
N GLU A 235 27.85 -0.86 -20.06
CA GLU A 235 27.64 -0.90 -21.51
C GLU A 235 26.31 -1.55 -21.95
N TYR A 236 25.65 -2.31 -21.07
CA TYR A 236 24.35 -2.93 -21.38
C TYR A 236 23.18 -1.96 -21.30
N ILE A 237 23.37 -0.78 -20.74
CA ILE A 237 22.31 0.20 -20.56
C ILE A 237 22.09 0.98 -21.85
N LYS A 238 20.91 0.81 -22.44
CA LYS A 238 20.45 1.46 -23.68
C LYS A 238 19.48 2.62 -23.37
N THR A 239 19.04 3.31 -24.41
CA THR A 239 18.08 4.42 -24.30
C THR A 239 16.63 3.94 -24.35
N MET A 240 15.73 4.74 -23.80
CA MET A 240 14.29 4.43 -23.65
C MET A 240 13.43 4.69 -24.90
N ASP A 241 14.02 5.11 -26.03
CA ASP A 241 13.27 5.53 -27.23
C ASP A 241 12.35 4.41 -27.78
N GLU A 242 12.76 3.14 -27.63
CA GLU A 242 11.95 1.99 -28.07
C GLU A 242 10.73 1.75 -27.15
N VAL A 243 10.87 1.99 -25.83
CA VAL A 243 9.73 1.88 -24.89
C VAL A 243 8.69 2.96 -25.18
N GLU A 244 9.14 4.18 -25.46
CA GLU A 244 8.24 5.27 -25.87
C GLU A 244 7.44 4.90 -27.14
N SER A 245 8.08 4.30 -28.14
CA SER A 245 7.41 3.88 -29.38
C SER A 245 6.39 2.76 -29.14
N MET A 246 6.71 1.79 -28.28
CA MET A 246 5.79 0.71 -27.91
C MET A 246 4.56 1.22 -27.13
N MET A 247 4.77 2.17 -26.23
CA MET A 247 3.68 2.75 -25.43
C MET A 247 2.81 3.70 -26.25
N ALA A 248 3.39 4.42 -27.22
CA ALA A 248 2.64 5.28 -28.13
C ALA A 248 1.64 4.50 -29.04
N GLN A 249 1.85 3.20 -29.21
CA GLN A 249 0.92 2.33 -29.96
C GLN A 249 -0.27 1.87 -29.12
N LYS A 250 -0.22 2.01 -27.80
CA LYS A 250 -1.35 1.69 -26.92
C LYS A 250 -2.35 2.86 -26.91
N ASN A 251 -3.62 2.53 -27.02
CA ASN A 251 -4.71 3.53 -26.94
C ASN A 251 -5.01 3.85 -25.47
N LEU A 252 -4.12 4.63 -24.83
CA LEU A 252 -4.22 5.02 -23.44
C LEU A 252 -5.05 6.29 -23.26
N PRO A 253 -5.77 6.44 -22.14
CA PRO A 253 -6.54 7.65 -21.85
C PRO A 253 -5.61 8.87 -21.69
N PRO A 254 -6.07 10.11 -21.94
CA PRO A 254 -5.25 11.30 -21.74
C PRO A 254 -4.83 11.47 -20.29
N PHE A 255 -3.65 12.04 -20.05
CA PHE A 255 -3.07 12.20 -18.71
C PHE A 255 -4.02 12.86 -17.71
N ALA A 256 -4.74 13.92 -18.13
CA ALA A 256 -5.69 14.63 -17.28
C ALA A 256 -6.82 13.71 -16.77
N LEU A 257 -7.31 12.81 -17.63
CA LEU A 257 -8.34 11.82 -17.26
C LEU A 257 -7.76 10.72 -16.36
N SER A 258 -6.51 10.37 -16.56
CA SER A 258 -5.81 9.35 -15.78
C SER A 258 -5.51 9.80 -14.35
N ILE A 259 -5.19 11.08 -14.15
CA ILE A 259 -4.85 11.63 -12.83
C ILE A 259 -6.10 12.14 -12.08
N ALA A 260 -7.20 12.42 -12.77
CA ALA A 260 -8.42 12.95 -12.17
C ALA A 260 -8.98 12.09 -11.01
N PRO A 261 -9.05 10.75 -11.11
CA PRO A 261 -9.51 9.90 -10.00
C PRO A 261 -8.64 9.99 -8.74
N ILE A 262 -7.39 10.40 -8.89
CA ILE A 262 -6.46 10.62 -7.77
C ILE A 262 -6.64 12.03 -7.19
N LEU A 263 -6.63 13.03 -8.05
CA LEU A 263 -6.66 14.43 -7.63
C LEU A 263 -8.03 14.88 -7.10
N ILE A 264 -9.13 14.42 -7.71
CA ILE A 264 -10.47 14.87 -7.31
C ILE A 264 -10.78 14.51 -5.86
N PRO A 265 -10.66 13.25 -5.40
CA PRO A 265 -10.88 12.92 -4.00
C PRO A 265 -9.93 13.65 -3.06
N LEU A 266 -8.66 13.78 -3.46
CA LEU A 266 -7.66 14.50 -2.67
C LEU A 266 -8.07 15.96 -2.45
N VAL A 267 -8.46 16.67 -3.51
CA VAL A 267 -8.91 18.06 -3.42
C VAL A 267 -10.20 18.17 -2.59
N LEU A 268 -11.14 17.25 -2.77
CA LEU A 268 -12.40 17.26 -2.01
C LEU A 268 -12.20 17.08 -0.50
N ILE A 269 -11.19 16.31 -0.08
CA ILE A 269 -10.84 16.15 1.34
C ILE A 269 -10.37 17.46 1.97
N PHE A 270 -9.71 18.34 1.19
CA PHE A 270 -9.24 19.65 1.66
C PHE A 270 -10.26 20.76 1.56
N ILE A 271 -11.42 20.52 0.94
CA ILE A 271 -12.51 21.49 0.94
C ILE A 271 -13.25 21.35 2.27
N PRO A 272 -13.30 22.38 3.12
CA PRO A 272 -14.08 22.32 4.35
C PRO A 272 -15.53 21.99 4.00
N ALA A 273 -16.07 20.97 4.65
CA ALA A 273 -17.50 20.71 4.54
C ALA A 273 -18.25 21.98 4.98
N PRO A 274 -19.26 22.45 4.22
CA PRO A 274 -20.08 23.54 4.70
C PRO A 274 -20.65 23.15 6.06
N ASP A 275 -20.55 24.07 7.05
CA ASP A 275 -21.14 23.88 8.38
C ASP A 275 -22.64 23.60 8.18
N MET A 276 -22.98 22.33 8.09
CA MET A 276 -24.36 21.90 8.22
C MET A 276 -24.69 22.01 9.69
N ASP A 277 -25.22 23.18 10.06
CA ASP A 277 -25.69 23.50 11.39
C ASP A 277 -26.57 22.34 11.86
N SER A 278 -26.13 21.65 12.92
CA SER A 278 -26.68 20.37 13.40
C SER A 278 -28.13 20.47 13.89
N LYS A 279 -28.80 21.61 13.66
CA LYS A 279 -30.17 21.86 14.11
C LYS A 279 -31.26 21.42 13.12
N ASP A 280 -30.96 21.22 11.84
CA ASP A 280 -31.98 20.92 10.82
C ASP A 280 -31.88 19.53 10.19
N SER A 281 -30.82 18.75 10.45
CA SER A 281 -30.75 17.37 9.99
C SER A 281 -31.22 16.42 11.09
N GLY A 282 -32.43 15.90 10.97
CA GLY A 282 -32.96 14.81 11.81
C GLY A 282 -32.24 13.47 11.63
N PHE A 283 -30.96 13.49 11.22
CA PHE A 283 -30.04 12.36 11.11
C PHE A 283 -29.02 12.45 12.24
N ASN A 284 -29.34 11.80 13.37
CA ASN A 284 -28.36 11.47 14.40
C ASN A 284 -27.51 10.31 13.91
N PHE A 285 -26.26 10.57 13.55
CA PHE A 285 -25.23 9.55 13.44
C PHE A 285 -24.63 9.30 14.83
N TYR A 286 -25.11 8.25 15.53
CA TYR A 286 -24.45 7.64 16.66
C TYR A 286 -23.84 6.30 16.27
#